data_22dfc6f42f628d4b60f319e8a6bfeb30
#
_entry.id   22dfc6f42f628d4b60f319e8a6bfeb30
#
_cell.length_a   1.000
_cell.length_b   1.000
_cell.length_c   1.000
_cell.angle_alpha   90.00
_cell.angle_beta   90.00
_cell.angle_gamma   90.00
#
_symmetry.space_group_name_H-M   'P 1'
#
loop_
_entity.id
_entity.type
_entity.pdbx_description
1 polymer ?
#
loop_
_entity_poly.entity_id
_entity_poly.type
_entity_poly.pdbx_seq_one_letter_code
_entity_poly.pdbx_strand_id
1 'polypeptide(L)'
;AKKALEGEKTSLQLPRAWMQGTFDFSFSGLKTAALHAVREEKHRTEDLAWEFQEAVVDVLAGKTSRLARELGAKNVLVAGGVAANLRLREELQKRCPVPVRIPPAKFCTDNAAMIGAVAGFRFALGERSPMDEDIFTTNNWARVSTPRN
;
A
#
# COMPACT_ATOMS: atom_id res chain seq x y z
N ALA A 1 -0.03 10.23 8.43
CA ALA A 1 -1.22 10.82 7.80
C ALA A 1 -1.80 11.98 8.62
N LYS A 2 -2.16 11.81 9.93
CA LYS A 2 -2.77 12.91 10.71
C LYS A 2 -1.92 14.18 10.71
N LYS A 3 -0.65 14.11 11.07
CA LYS A 3 0.27 15.25 11.05
C LYS A 3 0.43 15.89 9.67
N ALA A 4 0.38 15.10 8.60
CA ALA A 4 0.46 15.62 7.24
C ALA A 4 -0.74 16.47 6.81
N LEU A 5 -1.90 16.32 7.48
CA LEU A 5 -3.07 17.17 7.22
C LEU A 5 -2.92 18.60 7.75
N GLU A 6 -2.02 18.79 8.70
CA GLU A 6 -1.71 20.09 9.33
C GLU A 6 -0.50 20.77 8.65
N GLY A 7 0.19 20.04 7.76
CA GLY A 7 1.36 20.51 7.03
C GLY A 7 1.01 21.10 5.67
N GLU A 8 1.94 21.87 5.14
CA GLU A 8 1.82 22.51 3.84
C GLU A 8 3.08 22.33 2.99
N LYS A 9 2.96 22.64 1.71
CA LYS A 9 4.08 22.60 0.78
C LYS A 9 5.08 23.72 1.14
N THR A 10 6.32 23.31 1.38
CA THR A 10 7.44 24.22 1.64
C THR A 10 8.53 24.05 0.57
N SER A 11 9.71 24.64 0.80
CA SER A 11 10.90 24.41 -0.02
C SER A 11 11.54 23.04 0.21
N LEU A 12 11.14 22.31 1.26
CA LEU A 12 11.62 20.95 1.53
C LEU A 12 11.23 20.01 0.39
N GLN A 13 12.21 19.29 -0.14
CA GLN A 13 11.99 18.25 -1.14
C GLN A 13 12.65 16.95 -0.69
N LEU A 14 11.86 15.92 -0.47
CA LEU A 14 12.33 14.58 -0.21
C LEU A 14 12.43 13.78 -1.53
N PRO A 15 13.35 12.81 -1.63
CA PRO A 15 13.54 12.05 -2.85
C PRO A 15 12.30 11.20 -3.20
N ARG A 16 11.96 11.15 -4.48
CA ARG A 16 10.97 10.22 -5.04
C ARG A 16 11.68 8.97 -5.52
N ALA A 17 11.40 7.84 -4.88
CA ALA A 17 12.07 6.57 -5.13
C ALA A 17 11.52 5.87 -6.39
N TRP A 18 11.73 6.46 -7.56
CA TRP A 18 11.16 5.96 -8.81
C TRP A 18 11.71 4.60 -9.27
N MET A 19 12.92 4.22 -8.89
CA MET A 19 13.57 2.98 -9.33
C MET A 19 13.32 2.71 -10.82
N GLN A 20 14.07 3.38 -11.67
CA GLN A 20 13.90 3.31 -13.12
C GLN A 20 14.02 1.86 -13.64
N GLY A 21 13.24 1.51 -14.65
CA GLY A 21 13.28 0.20 -15.29
C GLY A 21 12.54 -0.92 -14.55
N THR A 22 11.95 -0.65 -13.40
CA THR A 22 11.16 -1.62 -12.64
C THR A 22 9.88 -1.02 -12.05
N PHE A 23 8.90 -1.88 -11.79
CA PHE A 23 7.70 -1.51 -11.03
C PHE A 23 7.82 -1.77 -9.53
N ASP A 24 8.95 -2.28 -9.06
CA ASP A 24 9.20 -2.48 -7.63
C ASP A 24 9.25 -1.15 -6.88
N PHE A 25 9.03 -1.24 -5.58
CA PHE A 25 9.06 -0.11 -4.67
C PHE A 25 10.19 -0.26 -3.66
N SER A 26 10.91 0.84 -3.42
CA SER A 26 11.84 0.94 -2.30
C SER A 26 11.75 2.34 -1.70
N PHE A 27 11.55 2.38 -0.40
CA PHE A 27 11.47 3.63 0.35
C PHE A 27 12.62 3.79 1.35
N SER A 28 13.67 2.97 1.23
CA SER A 28 14.84 3.03 2.14
C SER A 28 15.52 4.38 2.09
N GLY A 29 15.82 4.89 0.89
CA GLY A 29 16.43 6.22 0.70
C GLY A 29 15.53 7.36 1.19
N LEU A 30 14.22 7.26 0.98
CA LEU A 30 13.25 8.24 1.48
C LEU A 30 13.23 8.27 3.01
N LYS A 31 13.27 7.11 3.68
CA LYS A 31 13.34 7.03 5.15
C LYS A 31 14.60 7.69 5.69
N THR A 32 15.74 7.42 5.07
CA THR A 32 17.03 8.03 5.46
C THR A 32 17.00 9.55 5.27
N ALA A 33 16.51 10.05 4.12
CA ALA A 33 16.40 11.47 3.85
C ALA A 33 15.47 12.17 4.86
N ALA A 34 14.33 11.56 5.18
CA ALA A 34 13.40 12.10 6.18
C ALA A 34 14.06 12.14 7.58
N LEU A 35 14.83 11.11 7.96
CA LEU A 35 15.54 11.11 9.23
C LEU A 35 16.59 12.22 9.31
N HIS A 36 17.31 12.50 8.22
CA HIS A 36 18.23 13.62 8.16
C HIS A 36 17.51 14.95 8.31
N ALA A 37 16.39 15.16 7.58
CA ALA A 37 15.60 16.38 7.68
C ALA A 37 15.04 16.63 9.09
N VAL A 38 14.64 15.55 9.81
CA VAL A 38 14.24 15.65 11.24
C VAL A 38 15.40 16.14 12.10
N ARG A 39 16.61 15.60 11.90
CA ARG A 39 17.79 15.94 12.71
C ARG A 39 18.31 17.36 12.47
N GLU A 40 18.04 17.92 11.31
CA GLU A 40 18.41 19.30 10.98
C GLU A 40 17.54 20.34 11.70
N GLU A 41 16.37 19.95 12.24
CA GLU A 41 15.42 20.80 12.98
C GLU A 41 15.01 22.10 12.26
N LYS A 42 15.17 22.14 10.94
CA LYS A 42 14.88 23.34 10.11
C LYS A 42 13.42 23.43 9.66
N HIS A 43 12.68 22.33 9.80
CA HIS A 43 11.33 22.22 9.26
C HIS A 43 10.34 21.81 10.35
N ARG A 44 9.12 22.33 10.25
CA ARG A 44 8.02 21.89 11.11
C ARG A 44 7.74 20.40 10.85
N THR A 45 7.43 19.68 11.92
CA THR A 45 7.09 18.25 11.81
C THR A 45 5.93 17.99 10.86
N GLU A 46 4.94 18.88 10.84
CA GLU A 46 3.76 18.81 9.98
C GLU A 46 4.14 18.92 8.51
N ASP A 47 5.00 19.87 8.15
CA ASP A 47 5.45 20.09 6.78
C ASP A 47 6.34 18.94 6.28
N LEU A 48 7.21 18.44 7.14
CA LEU A 48 8.00 17.24 6.84
C LEU A 48 7.10 16.02 6.65
N ALA A 49 6.08 15.86 7.47
CA ALA A 49 5.10 14.76 7.34
C ALA A 49 4.27 14.90 6.06
N TRP A 50 3.92 16.13 5.66
CA TRP A 50 3.23 16.41 4.40
C TRP A 50 4.12 16.00 3.21
N GLU A 51 5.36 16.49 3.15
CA GLU A 51 6.28 16.19 2.05
C GLU A 51 6.63 14.70 1.98
N PHE A 52 6.82 14.05 3.13
CA PHE A 52 7.01 12.60 3.18
C PHE A 52 5.81 11.85 2.59
N GLN A 53 4.59 12.25 2.95
CA GLN A 53 3.38 11.66 2.39
C GLN A 53 3.31 11.86 0.87
N GLU A 54 3.54 13.08 0.39
CA GLU A 54 3.52 13.38 -1.05
C GLU A 54 4.60 12.58 -1.79
N ALA A 55 5.80 12.40 -1.23
CA ALA A 55 6.86 11.61 -1.83
C ALA A 55 6.46 10.13 -2.01
N VAL A 56 5.78 9.55 -1.03
CA VAL A 56 5.27 8.17 -1.10
C VAL A 56 4.11 8.07 -2.10
N VAL A 57 3.14 8.97 -2.00
CA VAL A 57 1.92 8.98 -2.83
C VAL A 57 2.27 9.15 -4.31
N ASP A 58 3.19 10.06 -4.63
CA ASP A 58 3.66 10.28 -6.00
C ASP A 58 4.17 8.99 -6.65
N VAL A 59 5.05 8.27 -5.95
CA VAL A 59 5.65 7.05 -6.47
C VAL A 59 4.61 5.93 -6.59
N LEU A 60 3.78 5.75 -5.55
CA LEU A 60 2.75 4.71 -5.56
C LEU A 60 1.72 4.94 -6.66
N ALA A 61 1.14 6.13 -6.72
CA ALA A 61 0.11 6.44 -7.71
C ALA A 61 0.68 6.48 -9.14
N GLY A 62 1.87 7.04 -9.32
CA GLY A 62 2.51 7.14 -10.62
C GLY A 62 2.87 5.78 -11.21
N LYS A 63 3.55 4.91 -10.43
CA LYS A 63 3.90 3.55 -10.90
C LYS A 63 2.67 2.69 -11.12
N THR A 64 1.68 2.73 -10.22
CA THR A 64 0.43 1.98 -10.38
C THR A 64 -0.30 2.39 -11.66
N SER A 65 -0.43 3.69 -11.90
CA SER A 65 -1.09 4.23 -13.11
C SER A 65 -0.36 3.81 -14.39
N ARG A 66 0.97 3.87 -14.37
CA ARG A 66 1.80 3.45 -15.50
C ARG A 66 1.65 1.96 -15.77
N LEU A 67 1.76 1.13 -14.73
CA LEU A 67 1.62 -0.33 -14.86
C LEU A 67 0.22 -0.72 -15.34
N ALA A 68 -0.83 -0.08 -14.82
CA ALA A 68 -2.20 -0.32 -15.26
C ALA A 68 -2.38 -0.06 -16.76
N ARG A 69 -1.71 0.96 -17.28
CA ARG A 69 -1.72 1.29 -18.71
C ARG A 69 -0.92 0.28 -19.53
N GLU A 70 0.28 -0.08 -19.09
CA GLU A 70 1.15 -1.01 -19.80
C GLU A 70 0.55 -2.43 -19.89
N LEU A 71 -0.13 -2.88 -18.83
CA LEU A 71 -0.79 -4.19 -18.82
C LEU A 71 -2.20 -4.20 -19.42
N GLY A 72 -2.74 -3.06 -19.85
CA GLY A 72 -4.13 -2.99 -20.29
C GLY A 72 -5.12 -3.43 -19.20
N ALA A 73 -4.82 -3.13 -17.93
CA ALA A 73 -5.62 -3.55 -16.80
C ALA A 73 -7.07 -3.02 -16.91
N LYS A 74 -8.04 -3.82 -16.51
CA LYS A 74 -9.45 -3.39 -16.48
C LYS A 74 -9.84 -2.67 -15.20
N ASN A 75 -9.16 -2.98 -14.09
CA ASN A 75 -9.36 -2.38 -12.78
C ASN A 75 -8.05 -2.41 -11.99
N VAL A 76 -7.90 -1.49 -11.05
CA VAL A 76 -6.87 -1.51 -10.02
C VAL A 76 -7.52 -1.79 -8.67
N LEU A 77 -7.05 -2.82 -7.99
CA LEU A 77 -7.50 -3.16 -6.63
C LEU A 77 -6.44 -2.73 -5.64
N VAL A 78 -6.83 -1.97 -4.61
CA VAL A 78 -5.90 -1.47 -3.59
C VAL A 78 -6.40 -1.90 -2.22
N ALA A 79 -5.54 -2.58 -1.46
CA ALA A 79 -5.86 -3.08 -0.12
C ALA A 79 -4.67 -2.88 0.83
N GLY A 80 -4.86 -3.23 2.11
CA GLY A 80 -3.85 -3.09 3.16
C GLY A 80 -3.89 -1.74 3.87
N GLY A 81 -3.14 -1.61 4.98
CA GLY A 81 -3.22 -0.45 5.86
C GLY A 81 -2.93 0.90 5.19
N VAL A 82 -1.99 0.94 4.23
CA VAL A 82 -1.65 2.16 3.49
C VAL A 82 -2.82 2.62 2.60
N ALA A 83 -3.69 1.71 2.15
CA ALA A 83 -4.89 2.04 1.39
C ALA A 83 -5.93 2.87 2.19
N ALA A 84 -5.77 3.01 3.51
CA ALA A 84 -6.57 3.92 4.32
C ALA A 84 -6.16 5.40 4.17
N ASN A 85 -5.00 5.69 3.57
CA ASN A 85 -4.53 7.06 3.36
C ASN A 85 -5.39 7.76 2.30
N LEU A 86 -6.07 8.84 2.70
CA LEU A 86 -6.99 9.58 1.83
C LEU A 86 -6.28 10.20 0.63
N ARG A 87 -5.10 10.78 0.86
CA ARG A 87 -4.32 11.42 -0.21
C ARG A 87 -3.90 10.42 -1.30
N LEU A 88 -3.51 9.20 -0.89
CA LEU A 88 -3.21 8.13 -1.85
C LEU A 88 -4.45 7.72 -2.66
N ARG A 89 -5.61 7.62 -2.02
CA ARG A 89 -6.88 7.31 -2.70
C ARG A 89 -7.22 8.34 -3.77
N GLU A 90 -7.13 9.62 -3.42
CA GLU A 90 -7.37 10.73 -4.35
C GLU A 90 -6.44 10.66 -5.56
N GLU A 91 -5.13 10.53 -5.33
CA GLU A 91 -4.15 10.51 -6.42
C GLU A 91 -4.26 9.25 -7.29
N LEU A 92 -4.58 8.09 -6.72
CA LEU A 92 -4.85 6.90 -7.50
C LEU A 92 -6.08 7.06 -8.39
N GLN A 93 -7.19 7.56 -7.82
CA GLN A 93 -8.42 7.82 -8.59
C GLN A 93 -8.20 8.84 -9.71
N LYS A 94 -7.38 9.86 -9.46
CA LYS A 94 -7.06 10.92 -10.43
C LYS A 94 -6.14 10.44 -11.56
N ARG A 95 -5.13 9.61 -11.24
CA ARG A 95 -4.05 9.27 -12.18
C ARG A 95 -4.28 7.95 -12.92
N CYS A 96 -5.01 7.00 -12.34
CA CYS A 96 -5.23 5.71 -12.99
C CYS A 96 -6.16 5.84 -14.20
N PRO A 97 -5.82 5.20 -15.33
CA PRO A 97 -6.65 5.24 -16.55
C PRO A 97 -7.90 4.35 -16.45
N VAL A 98 -8.04 3.58 -15.38
CA VAL A 98 -9.10 2.58 -15.17
C VAL A 98 -9.67 2.71 -13.75
N PRO A 99 -10.88 2.17 -13.49
CA PRO A 99 -11.49 2.24 -12.17
C PRO A 99 -10.59 1.69 -11.06
N VAL A 100 -10.43 2.45 -9.98
CA VAL A 100 -9.71 2.04 -8.78
C VAL A 100 -10.71 1.60 -7.72
N ARG A 101 -10.60 0.36 -7.26
CA ARG A 101 -11.44 -0.25 -6.23
C ARG A 101 -10.68 -0.29 -4.92
N ILE A 102 -11.14 0.45 -3.94
CA ILE A 102 -10.52 0.54 -2.60
C ILE A 102 -11.62 0.28 -1.57
N PRO A 103 -11.44 -0.68 -0.64
CA PRO A 103 -12.43 -0.95 0.39
C PRO A 103 -12.58 0.24 1.34
N PRO A 104 -13.70 0.33 2.07
CA PRO A 104 -13.83 1.29 3.18
C PRO A 104 -12.65 1.20 4.15
N ALA A 105 -12.22 2.33 4.71
CA ALA A 105 -10.99 2.42 5.53
C ALA A 105 -10.96 1.41 6.69
N LYS A 106 -12.12 1.11 7.30
CA LYS A 106 -12.26 0.12 8.37
C LYS A 106 -11.90 -1.32 7.97
N PHE A 107 -11.87 -1.62 6.66
CA PHE A 107 -11.50 -2.94 6.12
C PHE A 107 -10.12 -2.95 5.46
N CYS A 108 -9.37 -1.85 5.53
CA CYS A 108 -8.01 -1.77 4.98
C CYS A 108 -6.94 -2.35 5.92
N THR A 109 -7.21 -2.41 7.21
CA THR A 109 -6.36 -3.05 8.22
C THR A 109 -6.89 -4.44 8.55
N ASP A 110 -6.13 -5.21 9.32
CA ASP A 110 -6.52 -6.55 9.76
C ASP A 110 -7.88 -6.51 10.44
N ASN A 111 -8.78 -7.40 9.99
CA ASN A 111 -10.12 -7.50 10.52
C ASN A 111 -10.69 -8.90 10.32
N ALA A 112 -11.56 -9.34 11.23
CA ALA A 112 -12.16 -10.67 11.17
C ALA A 112 -13.07 -10.88 9.94
N ALA A 113 -13.66 -9.80 9.40
CA ALA A 113 -14.57 -9.92 8.26
C ALA A 113 -13.86 -10.42 6.99
N MET A 114 -12.60 -9.99 6.74
CA MET A 114 -11.85 -10.48 5.59
C MET A 114 -11.49 -11.97 5.72
N ILE A 115 -11.17 -12.42 6.94
CA ILE A 115 -10.87 -13.83 7.21
C ILE A 115 -12.13 -14.66 7.08
N GLY A 116 -13.26 -14.20 7.66
CA GLY A 116 -14.55 -14.88 7.54
C GLY A 116 -15.05 -14.99 6.10
N ALA A 117 -14.82 -13.96 5.28
CA ALA A 117 -15.20 -13.97 3.85
C ALA A 117 -14.40 -15.04 3.09
N VAL A 118 -13.07 -15.11 3.29
CA VAL A 118 -12.22 -16.12 2.65
C VAL A 118 -12.57 -17.51 3.17
N ALA A 119 -12.76 -17.68 4.47
CA ALA A 119 -13.16 -18.95 5.06
C ALA A 119 -14.50 -19.45 4.51
N GLY A 120 -15.51 -18.57 4.43
CA GLY A 120 -16.81 -18.90 3.86
C GLY A 120 -16.73 -19.35 2.39
N PHE A 121 -15.92 -18.63 1.59
CA PHE A 121 -15.69 -18.99 0.19
C PHE A 121 -15.02 -20.38 0.05
N ARG A 122 -13.94 -20.62 0.78
CA ARG A 122 -13.21 -21.90 0.77
C ARG A 122 -14.08 -23.03 1.30
N PHE A 123 -14.87 -22.77 2.35
CA PHE A 123 -15.83 -23.73 2.88
C PHE A 123 -16.87 -24.15 1.84
N ALA A 124 -17.40 -23.22 1.05
CA ALA A 124 -18.33 -23.51 -0.02
C ALA A 124 -17.71 -24.37 -1.15
N LEU A 125 -16.39 -24.26 -1.37
CA LEU A 125 -15.64 -25.12 -2.29
C LEU A 125 -15.31 -26.51 -1.71
N GLY A 126 -15.74 -26.81 -0.48
CA GLY A 126 -15.49 -28.09 0.18
C GLY A 126 -14.15 -28.18 0.91
N GLU A 127 -13.36 -27.07 0.95
CA GLU A 127 -12.09 -27.09 1.66
C GLU A 127 -12.30 -27.21 3.18
N ARG A 128 -11.50 -28.04 3.80
CA ARG A 128 -11.48 -28.28 5.25
C ARG A 128 -10.04 -28.44 5.70
N SER A 129 -9.70 -27.89 6.85
CA SER A 129 -8.44 -28.13 7.55
C SER A 129 -8.68 -29.05 8.76
N PRO A 130 -7.71 -29.89 9.12
CA PRO A 130 -7.77 -30.64 10.37
C PRO A 130 -7.72 -29.69 11.57
N MET A 131 -8.16 -30.15 12.74
CA MET A 131 -8.21 -29.33 13.95
C MET A 131 -6.84 -29.05 14.57
N ASP A 132 -5.82 -29.81 14.15
CA ASP A 132 -4.41 -29.69 14.54
C ASP A 132 -3.55 -28.96 13.51
N GLU A 133 -4.19 -28.21 12.58
CA GLU A 133 -3.46 -27.37 11.60
C GLU A 133 -2.60 -26.34 12.33
N ASP A 134 -1.31 -26.31 12.00
CA ASP A 134 -0.36 -25.37 12.60
C ASP A 134 -0.44 -23.98 11.95
N ILE A 135 0.02 -22.96 12.67
CA ILE A 135 0.09 -21.59 12.17
C ILE A 135 1.40 -21.41 11.41
N PHE A 136 1.30 -21.11 10.13
CA PHE A 136 2.47 -20.86 9.29
C PHE A 136 2.68 -19.36 9.08
N THR A 137 3.94 -18.91 9.21
CA THR A 137 4.33 -17.54 8.84
C THR A 137 4.44 -17.40 7.33
N THR A 138 4.34 -16.17 6.84
CA THR A 138 4.27 -15.79 5.41
C THR A 138 5.37 -16.35 4.50
N ASN A 139 6.45 -16.89 5.04
CA ASN A 139 7.55 -17.45 4.25
C ASN A 139 7.24 -18.80 3.59
N ASN A 140 6.06 -19.39 3.80
CA ASN A 140 5.68 -20.71 3.29
C ASN A 140 4.53 -20.69 2.26
N TRP A 141 4.31 -19.61 1.55
CA TRP A 141 3.27 -19.48 0.52
C TRP A 141 3.28 -20.63 -0.52
N ALA A 142 4.45 -21.13 -0.87
CA ALA A 142 4.58 -22.22 -1.83
C ALA A 142 4.01 -23.57 -1.34
N ARG A 143 3.76 -23.74 -0.04
CA ARG A 143 3.21 -24.98 0.53
C ARG A 143 1.68 -25.00 0.59
N VAL A 144 1.02 -23.83 0.47
CA VAL A 144 -0.43 -23.71 0.56
C VAL A 144 -1.13 -24.04 -0.77
N SER A 145 -0.40 -24.05 -1.88
CA SER A 145 -0.96 -24.19 -3.23
C SER A 145 -0.89 -25.60 -3.81
N THR A 146 -0.37 -26.58 -3.10
CA THR A 146 -0.40 -27.98 -3.55
C THR A 146 -1.58 -28.73 -2.92
N PRO A 147 -2.62 -29.12 -3.71
CA PRO A 147 -3.63 -30.05 -3.22
C PRO A 147 -2.90 -31.34 -2.80
N ARG A 148 -3.07 -31.77 -1.57
CA ARG A 148 -2.68 -33.13 -1.19
C ARG A 148 -3.68 -34.04 -1.84
N ASN A 149 -3.20 -34.87 -2.81
CA ASN A 149 -3.94 -35.99 -3.35
C ASN A 149 -4.26 -36.99 -2.24
#